data_fce95ef58648de91f5f5bca55d693353
#
_entry.id   fce95ef58648de91f5f5bca55d693353
#
_cell.length_a   1.000
_cell.length_b   1.000
_cell.length_c   1.000
_cell.angle_alpha   90.00
_cell.angle_beta   90.00
_cell.angle_gamma   90.00
#
_symmetry.space_group_name_H-M   'P 1'
#
loop_
_entity.id
_entity.type
_entity.pdbx_description
1 polymer ?
#
loop_
_entity_poly.entity_id
_entity_poly.type
_entity_poly.pdbx_seq_one_letter_code
_entity_poly.pdbx_strand_id
1 'polypeptide(L)'
;MTDERAESVDFALPYMKVALGVVSPDDALITSADQLNGKKLIVTKGTTAETFFTENYPDVELIKFDQYTEAYNALLDGRGDAFSTDNTEVLAWALQNEGFSVGIESIGNLDTIAPAVSKGNETLLTWINDEIKALADEQFFHADYKETLEPVYGTAVDIDSLVVEGGVVEGDATADAEPAEIKGTIKVAASATPHSEILEQAKPLLEKEGWDLEVTVFDDYVQPNLVVESGDFDANYFQHIPYLDNFNQENGTHLVNAGGIHYEPFGIYPGTKSSLDELADGDTIAVPNDTTNEARALLLLQDNGVITLKDGAGLEATINDIAENPKNIKIQELEAAQVARVKDEVAFVVLNGNYALEAGFSVAKDSIAYEKSDSEAAKTYVNVIAVEEGNENSEAIQALVKVLTSDEMKQYINDTYDGAVIPFE
;
A
#
# COMPACT_ATOMS: atom_id res chain seq x y z
N MET A 1 -11.81 16.41 10.76
CA MET A 1 -11.62 17.90 10.54
C MET A 1 -11.33 18.10 9.05
N THR A 2 -11.70 19.23 8.43
CA THR A 2 -11.40 19.49 7.01
C THR A 2 -10.81 20.88 6.83
N ASP A 3 -9.95 21.07 5.86
CA ASP A 3 -9.31 22.35 5.53
C ASP A 3 -10.35 23.43 5.19
N GLU A 4 -11.41 23.08 4.46
CA GLU A 4 -12.51 23.99 4.15
C GLU A 4 -13.18 24.53 5.43
N ARG A 5 -13.41 23.68 6.44
CA ARG A 5 -13.97 24.12 7.73
C ARG A 5 -12.98 24.95 8.53
N ALA A 6 -11.67 24.65 8.42
CA ALA A 6 -10.61 25.39 9.07
C ALA A 6 -10.49 26.86 8.58
N GLU A 7 -11.03 27.20 7.41
CA GLU A 7 -11.14 28.59 6.98
C GLU A 7 -12.11 29.40 7.87
N SER A 8 -13.13 28.76 8.44
CA SER A 8 -14.22 29.41 9.18
C SER A 8 -14.12 29.27 10.69
N VAL A 9 -13.43 28.24 11.19
CA VAL A 9 -13.26 27.97 12.62
C VAL A 9 -11.81 27.62 12.92
N ASP A 10 -11.42 27.69 14.19
CA ASP A 10 -10.15 27.14 14.67
C ASP A 10 -10.45 25.81 15.41
N PHE A 11 -9.82 24.73 14.99
CA PHE A 11 -9.94 23.43 15.64
C PHE A 11 -8.98 23.32 16.82
N ALA A 12 -9.46 22.77 17.92
CA ALA A 12 -8.63 22.35 19.03
C ALA A 12 -7.98 20.98 18.75
N LEU A 13 -7.20 20.48 19.71
CA LEU A 13 -6.61 19.16 19.65
C LEU A 13 -7.71 18.08 19.53
N PRO A 14 -7.49 17.05 18.72
CA PRO A 14 -8.44 15.95 18.54
C PRO A 14 -8.51 15.06 19.79
N TYR A 15 -9.66 14.40 19.95
CA TYR A 15 -9.89 13.41 21.01
C TYR A 15 -10.41 12.08 20.50
N MET A 16 -10.70 11.99 19.18
CA MET A 16 -11.19 10.77 18.56
C MET A 16 -10.81 10.70 17.08
N LYS A 17 -10.56 9.50 16.58
CA LYS A 17 -10.36 9.18 15.15
C LYS A 17 -11.65 8.60 14.58
N VAL A 18 -11.91 8.85 13.30
CA VAL A 18 -13.01 8.27 12.53
C VAL A 18 -12.56 8.01 11.10
N ALA A 19 -13.16 7.01 10.46
CA ALA A 19 -13.09 6.78 9.03
C ALA A 19 -14.50 6.76 8.46
N LEU A 20 -14.66 6.78 7.14
CA LEU A 20 -15.95 6.53 6.53
C LEU A 20 -16.23 5.02 6.53
N GLY A 21 -17.46 4.64 6.90
CA GLY A 21 -17.95 3.26 6.81
C GLY A 21 -19.08 3.16 5.79
N VAL A 22 -19.36 1.93 5.32
CA VAL A 22 -20.48 1.67 4.42
C VAL A 22 -21.33 0.53 4.98
N VAL A 23 -22.59 0.81 5.25
CA VAL A 23 -23.60 -0.17 5.67
C VAL A 23 -24.52 -0.50 4.50
N SER A 24 -24.89 -1.79 4.35
CA SER A 24 -25.77 -2.28 3.30
C SER A 24 -26.60 -3.47 3.80
N PRO A 25 -27.68 -3.87 3.10
CA PRO A 25 -28.46 -5.06 3.46
C PRO A 25 -27.61 -6.33 3.44
N ASP A 26 -27.84 -7.24 4.38
CA ASP A 26 -27.11 -8.53 4.52
C ASP A 26 -27.22 -9.42 3.27
N ASP A 27 -28.37 -9.38 2.59
CA ASP A 27 -28.62 -10.15 1.36
C ASP A 27 -27.99 -9.51 0.10
N ALA A 28 -27.45 -8.31 0.24
CA ALA A 28 -26.75 -7.55 -0.81
C ALA A 28 -25.51 -6.83 -0.24
N LEU A 29 -24.79 -7.49 0.67
CA LEU A 29 -23.68 -6.90 1.41
C LEU A 29 -22.56 -6.42 0.48
N ILE A 30 -22.17 -5.15 0.64
CA ILE A 30 -21.10 -4.50 -0.11
C ILE A 30 -19.85 -4.50 0.78
N THR A 31 -18.81 -5.24 0.38
CA THR A 31 -17.60 -5.48 1.16
C THR A 31 -16.34 -4.86 0.57
N SER A 32 -16.44 -4.21 -0.59
CA SER A 32 -15.33 -3.51 -1.23
C SER A 32 -15.82 -2.29 -2.00
N ALA A 33 -14.94 -1.31 -2.18
CA ALA A 33 -15.22 -0.07 -2.89
C ALA A 33 -15.66 -0.30 -4.35
N ASP A 34 -15.08 -1.27 -5.03
CA ASP A 34 -15.43 -1.61 -6.42
C ASP A 34 -16.87 -2.04 -6.60
N GLN A 35 -17.47 -2.67 -5.57
CA GLN A 35 -18.86 -3.09 -5.59
C GLN A 35 -19.85 -1.92 -5.52
N LEU A 36 -19.38 -0.71 -5.18
CA LEU A 36 -20.18 0.51 -5.21
C LEU A 36 -20.43 1.01 -6.64
N ASN A 37 -19.65 0.60 -7.63
CA ASN A 37 -19.81 1.02 -9.01
C ASN A 37 -21.20 0.66 -9.56
N GLY A 38 -21.91 1.68 -10.05
CA GLY A 38 -23.28 1.54 -10.55
C GLY A 38 -24.35 1.32 -9.47
N LYS A 39 -23.99 1.46 -8.19
CA LYS A 39 -24.89 1.40 -7.05
C LYS A 39 -25.37 2.79 -6.63
N LYS A 40 -26.47 2.80 -5.87
CA LYS A 40 -27.04 4.00 -5.26
C LYS A 40 -26.55 4.11 -3.83
N LEU A 41 -25.62 5.00 -3.59
CA LEU A 41 -25.08 5.26 -2.26
C LEU A 41 -25.79 6.47 -1.63
N ILE A 42 -26.40 6.24 -0.48
CA ILE A 42 -27.02 7.30 0.32
C ILE A 42 -25.92 8.01 1.12
N VAL A 43 -25.94 9.34 1.14
CA VAL A 43 -25.08 10.19 1.94
C VAL A 43 -25.86 11.39 2.51
N THR A 44 -25.36 12.00 3.58
CA THR A 44 -25.92 13.23 4.11
C THR A 44 -25.16 14.43 3.51
N LYS A 45 -25.90 15.48 3.12
CA LYS A 45 -25.33 16.70 2.51
C LYS A 45 -24.40 17.43 3.45
N GLY A 46 -23.30 17.98 2.90
CA GLY A 46 -22.31 18.77 3.64
C GLY A 46 -21.42 17.92 4.55
N THR A 47 -21.41 16.58 4.37
CA THR A 47 -20.56 15.67 5.13
C THR A 47 -19.29 15.32 4.37
N THR A 48 -18.30 14.81 5.09
CA THR A 48 -17.06 14.27 4.51
C THR A 48 -17.36 13.11 3.56
N ALA A 49 -18.37 12.27 3.85
CA ALA A 49 -18.81 11.19 2.96
C ALA A 49 -19.30 11.74 1.59
N GLU A 50 -20.14 12.80 1.60
CA GLU A 50 -20.58 13.40 0.32
C GLU A 50 -19.40 13.87 -0.52
N THR A 51 -18.46 14.61 0.09
CA THR A 51 -17.27 15.12 -0.59
C THR A 51 -16.42 14.00 -1.12
N PHE A 52 -16.05 13.05 -0.26
CA PHE A 52 -15.18 11.93 -0.60
C PHE A 52 -15.72 11.11 -1.78
N PHE A 53 -16.97 10.69 -1.74
CA PHE A 53 -17.54 9.89 -2.85
C PHE A 53 -17.78 10.70 -4.12
N THR A 54 -18.03 12.00 -4.01
CA THR A 54 -18.15 12.89 -5.18
C THR A 54 -16.81 12.99 -5.93
N GLU A 55 -15.71 13.07 -5.19
CA GLU A 55 -14.37 13.28 -5.74
C GLU A 55 -13.72 11.99 -6.23
N ASN A 56 -13.85 10.89 -5.46
CA ASN A 56 -13.11 9.67 -5.70
C ASN A 56 -13.92 8.56 -6.41
N TYR A 57 -15.26 8.65 -6.39
CA TYR A 57 -16.15 7.62 -6.97
C TYR A 57 -17.22 8.23 -7.90
N PRO A 58 -16.82 8.83 -9.03
CA PRO A 58 -17.75 9.56 -9.91
C PRO A 58 -18.81 8.67 -10.58
N ASP A 59 -18.59 7.36 -10.63
CA ASP A 59 -19.53 6.38 -11.21
C ASP A 59 -20.58 5.88 -10.20
N VAL A 60 -20.53 6.31 -8.95
CA VAL A 60 -21.49 5.98 -7.90
C VAL A 60 -22.65 7.01 -7.93
N GLU A 61 -23.89 6.54 -8.01
CA GLU A 61 -25.07 7.41 -7.93
C GLU A 61 -25.30 7.85 -6.48
N LEU A 62 -24.98 9.10 -6.12
CA LEU A 62 -25.20 9.63 -4.77
C LEU A 62 -26.63 10.09 -4.57
N ILE A 63 -27.33 9.51 -3.59
CA ILE A 63 -28.65 9.96 -3.11
C ILE A 63 -28.42 10.78 -1.84
N LYS A 64 -28.72 12.08 -1.91
CA LYS A 64 -28.34 13.05 -0.88
C LYS A 64 -29.54 13.49 -0.05
N PHE A 65 -29.45 13.37 1.28
CA PHE A 65 -30.46 13.83 2.24
C PHE A 65 -29.92 14.97 3.11
N ASP A 66 -30.84 15.76 3.67
CA ASP A 66 -30.44 16.87 4.55
C ASP A 66 -30.21 16.43 6.01
N GLN A 67 -30.79 15.28 6.39
CA GLN A 67 -30.73 14.77 7.76
C GLN A 67 -30.36 13.28 7.78
N TYR A 68 -29.57 12.86 8.77
CA TYR A 68 -29.18 11.45 8.97
C TYR A 68 -30.40 10.53 9.13
N THR A 69 -31.39 10.95 9.89
CA THR A 69 -32.63 10.17 10.09
C THR A 69 -33.35 9.89 8.77
N GLU A 70 -33.38 10.84 7.84
CA GLU A 70 -33.99 10.66 6.52
C GLU A 70 -33.15 9.70 5.67
N ALA A 71 -31.80 9.79 5.75
CA ALA A 71 -30.87 8.92 5.05
C ALA A 71 -31.02 7.46 5.51
N TYR A 72 -31.03 7.22 6.81
CA TYR A 72 -31.24 5.86 7.35
C TYR A 72 -32.63 5.29 7.00
N ASN A 73 -33.68 6.08 7.08
CA ASN A 73 -35.01 5.63 6.66
C ASN A 73 -35.06 5.32 5.17
N ALA A 74 -34.34 6.07 4.34
CA ALA A 74 -34.25 5.79 2.92
C ALA A 74 -33.54 4.46 2.62
N LEU A 75 -32.53 4.08 3.40
CA LEU A 75 -31.90 2.77 3.31
C LEU A 75 -32.87 1.66 3.71
N LEU A 76 -33.58 1.81 4.83
CA LEU A 76 -34.62 0.86 5.28
C LEU A 76 -35.74 0.68 4.24
N ASP A 77 -36.12 1.74 3.54
CA ASP A 77 -37.14 1.73 2.48
C ASP A 77 -36.59 1.18 1.14
N GLY A 78 -35.33 0.79 1.05
CA GLY A 78 -34.71 0.28 -0.17
C GLY A 78 -34.54 1.35 -1.27
N ARG A 79 -34.43 2.63 -0.92
CA ARG A 79 -34.25 3.74 -1.88
C ARG A 79 -32.81 3.90 -2.35
N GLY A 80 -31.86 3.29 -1.66
CA GLY A 80 -30.46 3.15 -2.03
C GLY A 80 -29.95 1.76 -1.70
N ASP A 81 -28.81 1.39 -2.28
CA ASP A 81 -28.18 0.08 -2.08
C ASP A 81 -27.32 0.05 -0.80
N ALA A 82 -26.81 1.22 -0.39
CA ALA A 82 -25.97 1.38 0.80
C ALA A 82 -26.06 2.81 1.36
N PHE A 83 -25.57 3.00 2.58
CA PHE A 83 -25.41 4.32 3.21
C PHE A 83 -23.99 4.45 3.76
N SER A 84 -23.39 5.63 3.61
CA SER A 84 -22.07 5.96 4.15
C SER A 84 -22.09 7.21 5.02
N THR A 85 -21.46 7.09 6.17
CA THR A 85 -21.08 8.16 7.12
C THR A 85 -19.91 7.66 7.97
N ASP A 86 -19.62 8.31 9.09
CA ASP A 86 -18.57 7.87 10.01
C ASP A 86 -18.77 6.40 10.43
N ASN A 87 -17.71 5.65 10.45
CA ASN A 87 -17.73 4.20 10.70
C ASN A 87 -18.37 3.84 12.05
N THR A 88 -18.14 4.62 13.10
CA THR A 88 -18.78 4.44 14.42
C THR A 88 -20.29 4.57 14.35
N GLU A 89 -20.80 5.51 13.54
CA GLU A 89 -22.24 5.71 13.38
C GLU A 89 -22.90 4.59 12.61
N VAL A 90 -22.32 4.14 11.48
CA VAL A 90 -22.89 2.99 10.71
C VAL A 90 -22.84 1.70 11.51
N LEU A 91 -21.79 1.48 12.31
CA LEU A 91 -21.70 0.33 13.22
C LEU A 91 -22.80 0.38 14.29
N ALA A 92 -22.95 1.50 14.98
CA ALA A 92 -24.00 1.68 15.99
C ALA A 92 -25.41 1.46 15.40
N TRP A 93 -25.64 1.97 14.19
CA TRP A 93 -26.92 1.80 13.51
C TRP A 93 -27.17 0.35 13.12
N ALA A 94 -26.18 -0.35 12.57
CA ALA A 94 -26.27 -1.76 12.17
C ALA A 94 -26.57 -2.67 13.37
N LEU A 95 -25.97 -2.40 14.54
CA LEU A 95 -26.28 -3.13 15.78
C LEU A 95 -27.75 -3.03 16.23
N GLN A 96 -28.46 -2.00 15.81
CA GLN A 96 -29.85 -1.76 16.18
C GLN A 96 -30.85 -2.16 15.06
N ASN A 97 -30.37 -2.52 13.88
CA ASN A 97 -31.19 -2.79 12.72
C ASN A 97 -30.84 -4.16 12.10
N GLU A 98 -31.56 -5.21 12.50
CA GLU A 98 -31.38 -6.55 11.95
C GLU A 98 -31.55 -6.55 10.42
N GLY A 99 -30.71 -7.32 9.72
CA GLY A 99 -30.72 -7.44 8.25
C GLY A 99 -29.79 -6.45 7.53
N PHE A 100 -28.99 -5.70 8.28
CA PHE A 100 -27.98 -4.78 7.76
C PHE A 100 -26.63 -5.00 8.45
N SER A 101 -25.56 -4.94 7.68
CA SER A 101 -24.19 -5.05 8.18
C SER A 101 -23.29 -4.00 7.56
N VAL A 102 -22.24 -3.62 8.30
CA VAL A 102 -21.16 -2.80 7.80
C VAL A 102 -20.19 -3.70 7.07
N GLY A 103 -20.19 -3.64 5.75
CA GLY A 103 -19.33 -4.48 4.91
C GLY A 103 -18.01 -3.78 4.56
N ILE A 104 -17.96 -2.43 4.64
CA ILE A 104 -16.73 -1.65 4.55
C ILE A 104 -16.60 -0.86 5.85
N GLU A 105 -15.69 -1.29 6.71
CA GLU A 105 -15.50 -0.67 8.04
C GLU A 105 -14.66 0.61 7.98
N SER A 106 -13.83 0.74 6.95
CA SER A 106 -13.00 1.94 6.72
C SER A 106 -12.79 2.14 5.24
N ILE A 107 -13.07 3.36 4.75
CA ILE A 107 -12.77 3.79 3.38
C ILE A 107 -12.36 5.25 3.39
N GLY A 108 -11.38 5.60 2.57
CA GLY A 108 -10.77 6.93 2.55
C GLY A 108 -9.75 7.12 3.69
N ASN A 109 -9.31 8.35 3.85
CA ASN A 109 -8.34 8.70 4.88
C ASN A 109 -8.96 8.65 6.28
N LEU A 110 -8.14 8.34 7.27
CA LEU A 110 -8.51 8.49 8.67
C LEU A 110 -8.71 9.98 8.97
N ASP A 111 -9.85 10.34 9.52
CA ASP A 111 -10.17 11.71 9.95
C ASP A 111 -10.20 11.80 11.49
N THR A 112 -10.28 13.00 12.03
CA THR A 112 -10.32 13.24 13.47
C THR A 112 -11.51 14.09 13.88
N ILE A 113 -11.97 13.88 15.12
CA ILE A 113 -12.97 14.71 15.77
C ILE A 113 -12.27 15.58 16.81
N ALA A 114 -12.51 16.89 16.72
CA ALA A 114 -11.98 17.89 17.65
C ALA A 114 -13.01 18.95 17.98
N PRO A 115 -12.91 19.61 19.14
CA PRO A 115 -13.69 20.81 19.42
C PRO A 115 -13.32 21.93 18.45
N ALA A 116 -14.28 22.79 18.11
CA ALA A 116 -14.03 23.95 17.27
C ALA A 116 -14.47 25.23 17.98
N VAL A 117 -13.69 26.28 17.81
CA VAL A 117 -13.98 27.63 18.32
C VAL A 117 -14.16 28.60 17.16
N SER A 118 -14.81 29.74 17.45
CA SER A 118 -14.90 30.83 16.46
C SER A 118 -13.50 31.29 16.06
N LYS A 119 -13.29 31.53 14.76
CA LYS A 119 -12.00 31.96 14.18
C LYS A 119 -11.41 33.13 14.96
N GLY A 120 -10.14 32.99 15.36
CA GLY A 120 -9.40 33.99 16.14
C GLY A 120 -9.70 34.01 17.64
N ASN A 121 -10.45 33.04 18.19
CA ASN A 121 -10.67 32.94 19.63
C ASN A 121 -9.53 32.16 20.32
N GLU A 122 -8.33 32.70 20.24
CA GLU A 122 -7.10 32.07 20.74
C GLU A 122 -7.16 31.73 22.24
N THR A 123 -7.85 32.56 23.05
CA THR A 123 -7.95 32.33 24.49
C THR A 123 -8.71 31.06 24.83
N LEU A 124 -9.85 30.83 24.16
CA LEU A 124 -10.63 29.61 24.36
C LEU A 124 -9.93 28.39 23.74
N LEU A 125 -9.34 28.58 22.59
CA LEU A 125 -8.59 27.51 21.90
C LEU A 125 -7.43 27.01 22.77
N THR A 126 -6.61 27.91 23.29
CA THR A 126 -5.51 27.58 24.20
C THR A 126 -6.00 26.83 25.44
N TRP A 127 -7.08 27.35 26.08
CA TRP A 127 -7.64 26.67 27.25
C TRP A 127 -8.13 25.26 26.96
N ILE A 128 -8.85 25.04 25.85
CA ILE A 128 -9.32 23.70 25.44
C ILE A 128 -8.13 22.79 25.22
N ASN A 129 -7.11 23.26 24.50
CA ASN A 129 -5.92 22.45 24.20
C ASN A 129 -5.14 22.06 25.46
N ASP A 130 -5.02 23.00 26.43
CA ASP A 130 -4.35 22.73 27.69
C ASP A 130 -5.14 21.70 28.54
N GLU A 131 -6.47 21.78 28.53
CA GLU A 131 -7.33 20.80 29.23
C GLU A 131 -7.23 19.41 28.57
N ILE A 132 -7.27 19.30 27.22
CA ILE A 132 -7.12 18.04 26.51
C ILE A 132 -5.77 17.40 26.86
N LYS A 133 -4.69 18.17 26.87
CA LYS A 133 -3.36 17.70 27.28
C LYS A 133 -3.32 17.23 28.74
N ALA A 134 -3.94 17.99 29.65
CA ALA A 134 -3.95 17.66 31.09
C ALA A 134 -4.74 16.36 31.38
N LEU A 135 -5.80 16.10 30.64
CA LEU A 135 -6.64 14.89 30.80
C LEU A 135 -5.96 13.60 30.30
N ALA A 136 -4.93 13.72 29.44
CA ALA A 136 -4.22 12.56 28.88
C ALA A 136 -3.52 11.71 29.95
N ASP A 137 -2.92 12.31 30.97
CA ASP A 137 -2.22 11.58 32.05
C ASP A 137 -3.15 10.64 32.81
N GLU A 138 -4.45 10.93 32.84
CA GLU A 138 -5.49 10.12 33.48
C GLU A 138 -6.16 9.11 32.53
N GLN A 139 -5.77 9.09 31.25
CA GLN A 139 -6.46 8.36 30.17
C GLN A 139 -7.97 8.64 30.16
N PHE A 140 -8.33 9.90 30.29
CA PHE A 140 -9.71 10.34 30.47
C PHE A 140 -10.60 9.95 29.29
N PHE A 141 -10.15 10.15 28.06
CA PHE A 141 -10.95 9.88 26.88
C PHE A 141 -11.20 8.38 26.67
N HIS A 142 -10.26 7.50 27.03
CA HIS A 142 -10.49 6.06 27.06
C HIS A 142 -11.52 5.65 28.10
N ALA A 143 -11.44 6.22 29.31
CA ALA A 143 -12.39 5.93 30.37
C ALA A 143 -13.79 6.41 30.02
N ASP A 144 -13.90 7.65 29.48
CA ASP A 144 -15.17 8.26 29.07
C ASP A 144 -15.81 7.50 27.90
N TYR A 145 -15.01 7.09 26.89
CA TYR A 145 -15.48 6.27 25.78
C TYR A 145 -16.11 4.96 26.27
N LYS A 146 -15.44 4.23 27.17
CA LYS A 146 -15.96 2.98 27.74
C LYS A 146 -17.27 3.16 28.49
N GLU A 147 -17.43 4.28 29.18
CA GLU A 147 -18.64 4.56 29.96
C GLU A 147 -19.80 5.05 29.07
N THR A 148 -19.50 5.87 28.06
CA THR A 148 -20.52 6.64 27.33
C THR A 148 -20.78 6.15 25.91
N LEU A 149 -19.75 5.79 25.16
CA LEU A 149 -19.83 5.47 23.73
C LEU A 149 -19.80 3.97 23.43
N GLU A 150 -18.99 3.17 24.13
CA GLU A 150 -18.93 1.72 23.94
C GLU A 150 -20.31 1.04 24.07
N PRO A 151 -21.20 1.44 25.01
CA PRO A 151 -22.56 0.89 25.08
C PRO A 151 -23.42 1.16 23.83
N VAL A 152 -23.08 2.18 23.03
CA VAL A 152 -23.81 2.61 21.82
C VAL A 152 -23.14 2.06 20.55
N TYR A 153 -21.83 2.16 20.47
CA TYR A 153 -21.05 1.76 19.28
C TYR A 153 -20.65 0.28 19.28
N GLY A 154 -20.76 -0.40 20.45
CA GLY A 154 -20.34 -1.79 20.62
C GLY A 154 -18.82 -1.92 20.78
N THR A 155 -18.35 -3.15 20.79
CA THR A 155 -16.94 -3.54 20.99
C THR A 155 -16.29 -4.07 19.71
N ALA A 156 -16.92 -3.85 18.55
CA ALA A 156 -16.40 -4.34 17.27
C ALA A 156 -15.14 -3.59 16.80
N VAL A 157 -15.01 -2.33 17.21
CA VAL A 157 -13.82 -1.52 16.92
C VAL A 157 -12.98 -1.40 18.18
N ASP A 158 -11.67 -1.56 18.02
CA ASP A 158 -10.72 -1.40 19.12
C ASP A 158 -10.69 0.06 19.58
N ILE A 159 -10.90 0.28 20.86
CA ILE A 159 -10.91 1.62 21.49
C ILE A 159 -9.59 2.35 21.25
N ASP A 160 -8.45 1.65 21.28
CA ASP A 160 -7.13 2.25 21.07
C ASP A 160 -6.95 2.76 19.62
N SER A 161 -7.73 2.22 18.68
CA SER A 161 -7.79 2.72 17.30
C SER A 161 -8.66 3.96 17.14
N LEU A 162 -9.57 4.23 18.05
CA LEU A 162 -10.54 5.33 17.98
C LEU A 162 -10.18 6.52 18.84
N VAL A 163 -9.75 6.29 20.08
CA VAL A 163 -9.55 7.35 21.08
C VAL A 163 -8.17 7.99 20.91
N VAL A 164 -8.12 9.29 21.11
CA VAL A 164 -6.89 10.09 21.09
C VAL A 164 -6.70 10.78 22.45
N GLU A 165 -5.64 10.41 23.16
CA GLU A 165 -5.27 11.07 24.41
C GLU A 165 -4.31 12.23 24.14
N GLY A 166 -4.54 13.37 24.83
CA GLY A 166 -3.66 14.53 24.75
C GLY A 166 -3.59 15.22 23.39
N GLY A 167 -4.46 14.84 22.47
CA GLY A 167 -4.47 15.37 21.10
C GLY A 167 -3.37 14.82 20.20
N VAL A 168 -2.63 13.81 20.68
CA VAL A 168 -1.59 13.14 19.89
C VAL A 168 -2.22 11.98 19.13
N VAL A 169 -2.44 12.15 17.85
CA VAL A 169 -2.84 11.08 16.94
C VAL A 169 -1.56 10.33 16.59
N GLU A 170 -1.39 9.10 17.04
CA GLU A 170 -0.29 8.26 16.56
C GLU A 170 -0.47 8.09 15.05
N GLY A 171 0.48 8.63 14.28
CA GLY A 171 0.38 8.80 12.82
C GLY A 171 0.04 10.21 12.34
N ASP A 172 -0.51 11.08 13.20
CA ASP A 172 -0.75 12.48 12.87
C ASP A 172 0.10 13.41 13.74
N ALA A 173 1.31 13.72 13.30
CA ALA A 173 2.17 14.72 13.91
C ALA A 173 1.72 16.14 13.52
N THR A 174 0.42 16.47 13.66
CA THR A 174 -0.11 17.80 13.39
C THR A 174 -0.86 18.39 14.60
N ALA A 175 -0.19 18.45 15.77
CA ALA A 175 -0.54 19.42 16.80
C ALA A 175 0.74 20.14 17.18
N ASP A 176 0.85 21.41 16.73
CA ASP A 176 1.94 22.37 17.04
C ASP A 176 3.30 22.17 16.33
N ALA A 177 3.37 21.57 15.15
CA ALA A 177 4.42 21.96 14.21
C ALA A 177 3.80 22.94 13.20
N GLU A 178 4.31 24.16 13.13
CA GLU A 178 4.26 24.92 11.86
C GLU A 178 4.60 23.90 10.76
N PRO A 179 3.94 23.93 9.57
CA PRO A 179 4.30 23.04 8.46
C PRO A 179 5.82 23.02 8.38
N ALA A 180 6.43 21.84 8.49
CA ALA A 180 7.87 21.73 8.49
C ALA A 180 8.33 22.50 7.26
N GLU A 181 9.21 23.49 7.45
CA GLU A 181 9.73 24.23 6.30
C GLU A 181 10.32 23.19 5.33
N ILE A 182 9.76 23.11 4.13
CA ILE A 182 10.22 22.14 3.14
C ILE A 182 11.68 22.44 2.84
N LYS A 183 12.55 21.54 3.27
CA LYS A 183 14.01 21.63 3.13
C LYS A 183 14.46 21.39 1.69
N GLY A 184 13.66 20.63 0.93
CA GLY A 184 13.91 20.29 -0.46
C GLY A 184 12.97 19.21 -0.97
N THR A 185 13.13 18.85 -2.24
CA THR A 185 12.39 17.80 -2.93
C THR A 185 13.30 16.59 -3.14
N ILE A 186 12.82 15.39 -2.84
CA ILE A 186 13.47 14.12 -3.14
C ILE A 186 12.88 13.57 -4.42
N LYS A 187 13.69 13.37 -5.46
CA LYS A 187 13.26 12.81 -6.75
C LYS A 187 13.58 11.33 -6.79
N VAL A 188 12.56 10.50 -6.94
CA VAL A 188 12.71 9.05 -6.95
C VAL A 188 12.20 8.45 -8.26
N ALA A 189 13.05 7.66 -8.92
CA ALA A 189 12.70 6.84 -10.07
C ALA A 189 12.18 5.48 -9.57
N ALA A 190 10.98 5.05 -9.98
CA ALA A 190 10.34 3.84 -9.45
C ALA A 190 9.62 3.04 -10.54
N SER A 191 9.36 1.74 -10.29
CA SER A 191 8.38 0.97 -11.06
C SER A 191 6.95 1.36 -10.66
N ALA A 192 5.98 1.09 -11.52
CA ALA A 192 4.59 1.48 -11.30
C ALA A 192 4.01 0.88 -10.02
N THR A 193 3.98 -0.43 -9.88
CA THR A 193 3.49 -1.15 -8.70
C THR A 193 4.52 -2.19 -8.27
N PRO A 194 4.76 -2.43 -6.98
CA PRO A 194 4.20 -1.73 -5.82
C PRO A 194 4.95 -0.44 -5.47
N HIS A 195 6.11 -0.18 -6.09
CA HIS A 195 7.10 0.81 -5.66
C HIS A 195 6.55 2.25 -5.66
N SER A 196 5.96 2.71 -6.79
CA SER A 196 5.42 4.07 -6.84
C SER A 196 4.20 4.23 -5.93
N GLU A 197 3.38 3.20 -5.77
CA GLU A 197 2.22 3.21 -4.87
C GLU A 197 2.65 3.36 -3.41
N ILE A 198 3.71 2.64 -3.01
CA ILE A 198 4.31 2.76 -1.66
C ILE A 198 4.90 4.16 -1.45
N LEU A 199 5.58 4.72 -2.47
CA LEU A 199 6.12 6.08 -2.40
C LEU A 199 5.02 7.15 -2.32
N GLU A 200 3.92 7.00 -3.08
CA GLU A 200 2.79 7.92 -3.02
C GLU A 200 2.15 7.92 -1.62
N GLN A 201 2.03 6.75 -0.97
CA GLN A 201 1.56 6.65 0.40
C GLN A 201 2.55 7.29 1.41
N ALA A 202 3.84 7.27 1.11
CA ALA A 202 4.88 7.86 1.97
C ALA A 202 4.95 9.39 1.87
N LYS A 203 4.42 10.03 0.82
CA LYS A 203 4.49 11.49 0.61
C LYS A 203 4.07 12.31 1.83
N PRO A 204 2.86 12.13 2.40
CA PRO A 204 2.41 12.94 3.54
C PRO A 204 3.26 12.73 4.79
N LEU A 205 3.92 11.58 4.93
CA LEU A 205 4.83 11.30 6.02
C LEU A 205 6.18 12.01 5.84
N LEU A 206 6.66 12.08 4.60
CA LEU A 206 7.89 12.81 4.25
C LEU A 206 7.70 14.34 4.38
N GLU A 207 6.55 14.87 4.01
CA GLU A 207 6.21 16.29 4.23
C GLU A 207 6.30 16.68 5.71
N LYS A 208 5.87 15.79 6.62
CA LYS A 208 6.04 15.98 8.08
C LYS A 208 7.50 16.02 8.52
N GLU A 209 8.39 15.29 7.83
CA GLU A 209 9.84 15.34 8.05
C GLU A 209 10.52 16.55 7.37
N GLY A 210 9.74 17.36 6.63
CA GLY A 210 10.21 18.55 5.92
C GLY A 210 10.75 18.27 4.52
N TRP A 211 10.30 17.18 3.86
CA TRP A 211 10.73 16.82 2.52
C TRP A 211 9.54 16.63 1.59
N ASP A 212 9.59 17.25 0.42
CA ASP A 212 8.69 16.96 -0.68
C ASP A 212 9.17 15.73 -1.45
N LEU A 213 8.27 14.97 -2.08
CA LEU A 213 8.59 13.74 -2.82
C LEU A 213 8.04 13.83 -4.26
N GLU A 214 8.94 13.77 -5.23
CA GLU A 214 8.61 13.68 -6.64
C GLU A 214 8.91 12.27 -7.16
N VAL A 215 7.87 11.54 -7.59
CA VAL A 215 7.99 10.17 -8.08
C VAL A 215 7.81 10.17 -9.60
N THR A 216 8.76 9.53 -10.30
CA THR A 216 8.66 9.30 -11.74
C THR A 216 8.68 7.80 -12.01
N VAL A 217 7.66 7.33 -12.73
CA VAL A 217 7.52 5.91 -13.08
C VAL A 217 8.29 5.57 -14.35
N PHE A 218 9.00 4.45 -14.30
CA PHE A 218 9.73 3.84 -15.42
C PHE A 218 9.23 2.42 -15.65
N ASP A 219 9.13 2.00 -16.92
CA ASP A 219 8.60 0.68 -17.31
C ASP A 219 9.69 -0.39 -17.43
N ASP A 220 10.98 -0.02 -17.29
CA ASP A 220 12.14 -0.91 -17.43
C ASP A 220 13.07 -0.86 -16.21
N TYR A 221 14.03 -1.79 -16.14
CA TYR A 221 14.99 -1.89 -15.03
C TYR A 221 16.35 -1.18 -15.30
N VAL A 222 16.54 -0.57 -16.47
CA VAL A 222 17.81 0.07 -16.86
C VAL A 222 17.79 1.56 -16.56
N GLN A 223 16.75 2.25 -17.02
CA GLN A 223 16.66 3.72 -16.91
C GLN A 223 16.69 4.22 -15.46
N PRO A 224 16.01 3.60 -14.47
CA PRO A 224 16.04 4.10 -13.10
C PRO A 224 17.45 4.17 -12.50
N ASN A 225 18.34 3.25 -12.86
CA ASN A 225 19.73 3.29 -12.44
C ASN A 225 20.52 4.39 -13.15
N LEU A 226 20.32 4.56 -14.45
CA LEU A 226 21.04 5.56 -15.25
C LEU A 226 20.71 6.99 -14.85
N VAL A 227 19.45 7.28 -14.50
CA VAL A 227 19.02 8.63 -14.10
C VAL A 227 19.50 9.00 -12.70
N VAL A 228 19.73 8.01 -11.82
CA VAL A 228 20.37 8.26 -10.51
C VAL A 228 21.88 8.42 -10.67
N GLU A 229 22.54 7.57 -11.47
CA GLU A 229 23.98 7.70 -11.76
C GLU A 229 24.32 9.03 -12.43
N SER A 230 23.41 9.59 -13.26
CA SER A 230 23.61 10.92 -13.87
C SER A 230 23.35 12.09 -12.92
N GLY A 231 22.78 11.85 -11.75
CA GLY A 231 22.38 12.89 -10.80
C GLY A 231 21.08 13.62 -11.17
N ASP A 232 20.30 13.13 -12.15
CA ASP A 232 19.00 13.71 -12.50
C ASP A 232 17.93 13.37 -11.44
N PHE A 233 18.11 12.24 -10.72
CA PHE A 233 17.30 11.76 -9.60
C PHE A 233 18.16 11.50 -8.37
N ASP A 234 17.58 11.68 -7.19
CA ASP A 234 18.25 11.48 -5.91
C ASP A 234 18.33 10.01 -5.52
N ALA A 235 17.33 9.22 -5.92
CA ALA A 235 17.23 7.80 -5.60
C ALA A 235 16.43 7.04 -6.66
N ASN A 236 16.53 5.71 -6.63
CA ASN A 236 15.56 4.84 -7.24
C ASN A 236 15.02 3.80 -6.26
N TYR A 237 13.83 3.29 -6.59
CA TYR A 237 13.16 2.25 -5.84
C TYR A 237 12.43 1.33 -6.81
N PHE A 238 13.06 0.20 -7.18
CA PHE A 238 12.52 -0.76 -8.15
C PHE A 238 13.26 -2.11 -8.13
N GLN A 239 14.43 -2.20 -7.47
CA GLN A 239 15.40 -3.27 -7.64
C GLN A 239 15.80 -3.92 -6.33
N HIS A 240 16.16 -5.20 -6.40
CA HIS A 240 16.79 -5.94 -5.32
C HIS A 240 18.32 -5.86 -5.33
N ILE A 241 18.93 -6.18 -4.20
CA ILE A 241 20.39 -6.07 -3.99
C ILE A 241 21.22 -6.78 -5.08
N PRO A 242 20.98 -8.05 -5.44
CA PRO A 242 21.80 -8.71 -6.49
C PRO A 242 21.73 -8.01 -7.85
N TYR A 243 20.57 -7.44 -8.21
CA TYR A 243 20.43 -6.68 -9.45
C TYR A 243 21.27 -5.39 -9.41
N LEU A 244 21.22 -4.65 -8.32
CA LEU A 244 22.01 -3.44 -8.11
C LEU A 244 23.52 -3.72 -8.26
N ASP A 245 24.01 -4.76 -7.56
CA ASP A 245 25.41 -5.13 -7.58
C ASP A 245 25.87 -5.55 -8.99
N ASN A 246 25.07 -6.37 -9.67
CA ASN A 246 25.38 -6.82 -11.04
C ASN A 246 25.30 -5.64 -12.04
N PHE A 247 24.28 -4.77 -11.92
CA PHE A 247 24.15 -3.59 -12.78
C PHE A 247 25.37 -2.68 -12.69
N ASN A 248 25.85 -2.41 -11.47
CA ASN A 248 27.08 -1.63 -11.26
C ASN A 248 28.27 -2.27 -11.95
N GLN A 249 28.44 -3.58 -11.81
CA GLN A 249 29.55 -4.32 -12.42
C GLN A 249 29.51 -4.29 -13.95
N GLU A 250 28.33 -4.48 -14.55
CA GLU A 250 28.17 -4.54 -16.01
C GLU A 250 28.23 -3.16 -16.68
N ASN A 251 27.71 -2.12 -16.02
CA ASN A 251 27.56 -0.79 -16.60
C ASN A 251 28.60 0.22 -16.07
N GLY A 252 29.40 -0.16 -15.07
CA GLY A 252 30.41 0.73 -14.46
C GLY A 252 29.78 1.88 -13.70
N THR A 253 28.59 1.68 -13.13
CA THR A 253 27.88 2.63 -12.27
C THR A 253 28.32 2.49 -10.80
N HIS A 254 28.01 3.49 -9.97
CA HIS A 254 28.50 3.61 -8.59
C HIS A 254 27.34 3.79 -7.60
N LEU A 255 26.24 3.09 -7.85
CA LEU A 255 25.07 3.16 -7.00
C LEU A 255 25.23 2.28 -5.76
N VAL A 256 24.72 2.76 -4.61
CA VAL A 256 24.79 2.04 -3.35
C VAL A 256 23.41 1.89 -2.73
N ASN A 257 23.23 0.82 -1.94
CA ASN A 257 22.06 0.56 -1.16
C ASN A 257 22.01 1.51 0.06
N ALA A 258 20.98 2.34 0.15
CA ALA A 258 20.72 3.24 1.28
C ALA A 258 19.79 2.62 2.34
N GLY A 259 19.01 1.60 1.99
CA GLY A 259 18.11 0.88 2.92
C GLY A 259 17.23 -0.15 2.24
N GLY A 260 17.03 -1.30 2.88
CA GLY A 260 16.11 -2.35 2.45
C GLY A 260 14.69 -2.02 2.87
N ILE A 261 13.72 -2.20 1.97
CA ILE A 261 12.34 -1.80 2.21
C ILE A 261 11.40 -2.99 2.24
N HIS A 262 11.42 -3.84 1.20
CA HIS A 262 10.51 -4.97 1.11
C HIS A 262 11.10 -6.12 0.27
N TYR A 263 10.43 -7.25 0.30
CA TYR A 263 10.70 -8.42 -0.53
C TYR A 263 9.46 -8.76 -1.36
N GLU A 264 9.68 -9.15 -2.62
CA GLU A 264 8.65 -9.63 -3.52
C GLU A 264 8.94 -11.10 -3.89
N PRO A 265 8.03 -12.05 -3.56
CA PRO A 265 8.18 -13.42 -4.00
C PRO A 265 8.21 -13.54 -5.52
N PHE A 266 9.22 -14.21 -6.03
CA PHE A 266 9.33 -14.54 -7.45
C PHE A 266 8.50 -15.79 -7.74
N GLY A 267 7.76 -15.82 -8.86
CA GLY A 267 6.78 -16.87 -9.10
C GLY A 267 6.75 -17.45 -10.50
N ILE A 268 6.29 -18.69 -10.60
CA ILE A 268 5.91 -19.36 -11.84
C ILE A 268 4.40 -19.20 -12.01
N TYR A 269 3.97 -18.60 -13.10
CA TYR A 269 2.57 -18.33 -13.39
C TYR A 269 2.08 -19.10 -14.61
N PRO A 270 0.76 -19.39 -14.69
CA PRO A 270 0.18 -20.11 -15.80
C PRO A 270 0.31 -19.32 -17.11
N GLY A 271 0.63 -20.04 -18.16
CA GLY A 271 0.53 -19.59 -19.53
C GLY A 271 -0.59 -20.35 -20.24
N THR A 272 -0.24 -21.16 -21.23
CA THR A 272 -1.16 -22.08 -21.91
C THR A 272 -1.48 -23.34 -21.09
N LYS A 273 -0.76 -23.55 -19.98
CA LYS A 273 -0.93 -24.65 -19.03
C LYS A 273 -1.11 -24.13 -17.61
N SER A 274 -1.80 -24.92 -16.79
CA SER A 274 -2.22 -24.53 -15.44
C SER A 274 -1.49 -25.31 -14.32
N SER A 275 -0.68 -26.32 -14.65
CA SER A 275 0.07 -27.12 -13.70
C SER A 275 1.39 -27.58 -14.30
N LEU A 276 2.45 -27.65 -13.49
CA LEU A 276 3.76 -28.22 -13.92
C LEU A 276 3.66 -29.69 -14.32
N ASP A 277 2.67 -30.44 -13.85
CA ASP A 277 2.42 -31.83 -14.29
C ASP A 277 2.00 -31.91 -15.76
N GLU A 278 1.46 -30.83 -16.33
CA GLU A 278 1.04 -30.75 -17.73
C GLU A 278 2.20 -30.46 -18.68
N LEU A 279 3.43 -30.16 -18.16
CA LEU A 279 4.61 -29.96 -18.99
C LEU A 279 4.88 -31.14 -19.90
N ALA A 280 4.93 -30.89 -21.20
CA ALA A 280 5.25 -31.85 -22.26
C ALA A 280 6.64 -31.61 -22.81
N ASP A 281 7.15 -32.59 -23.53
CA ASP A 281 8.44 -32.53 -24.24
C ASP A 281 8.46 -31.35 -25.23
N GLY A 282 9.45 -30.48 -25.08
CA GLY A 282 9.67 -29.35 -25.98
C GLY A 282 8.81 -28.12 -25.69
N ASP A 283 8.04 -28.07 -24.56
CA ASP A 283 7.33 -26.89 -24.11
C ASP A 283 8.28 -25.71 -23.85
N THR A 284 7.75 -24.51 -23.92
CA THR A 284 8.51 -23.28 -23.69
C THR A 284 8.10 -22.64 -22.34
N ILE A 285 9.08 -22.18 -21.57
CA ILE A 285 8.91 -21.36 -20.38
C ILE A 285 9.65 -20.05 -20.63
N ALA A 286 8.96 -18.92 -20.48
CA ALA A 286 9.58 -17.61 -20.60
C ALA A 286 10.11 -17.12 -19.24
N VAL A 287 11.31 -16.56 -19.24
CA VAL A 287 12.04 -16.06 -18.07
C VAL A 287 12.67 -14.70 -18.38
N PRO A 288 12.98 -13.87 -17.35
CA PRO A 288 13.80 -12.66 -17.54
C PRO A 288 15.18 -13.00 -18.11
N ASN A 289 15.77 -12.06 -18.87
CA ASN A 289 17.08 -12.25 -19.52
C ASN A 289 18.23 -11.50 -18.85
N ASP A 290 17.96 -10.74 -17.78
CA ASP A 290 19.04 -10.14 -16.99
C ASP A 290 19.67 -11.19 -16.09
N THR A 291 20.99 -11.07 -15.88
CA THR A 291 21.84 -12.07 -15.23
C THR A 291 21.24 -12.60 -13.92
N THR A 292 20.74 -11.73 -13.06
CA THR A 292 20.30 -12.11 -11.72
C THR A 292 18.89 -12.70 -11.69
N ASN A 293 17.96 -12.17 -12.51
CA ASN A 293 16.59 -12.69 -12.55
C ASN A 293 16.49 -13.95 -13.44
N GLU A 294 17.33 -14.11 -14.49
CA GLU A 294 17.47 -15.39 -15.20
C GLU A 294 17.92 -16.48 -14.23
N ALA A 295 19.01 -16.25 -13.49
CA ALA A 295 19.52 -17.21 -12.51
C ALA A 295 18.46 -17.57 -11.46
N ARG A 296 17.74 -16.55 -10.94
CA ARG A 296 16.66 -16.72 -9.98
C ARG A 296 15.51 -17.57 -10.54
N ALA A 297 15.13 -17.35 -11.82
CA ALA A 297 14.13 -18.16 -12.51
C ALA A 297 14.56 -19.61 -12.69
N LEU A 298 15.81 -19.84 -13.10
CA LEU A 298 16.36 -21.18 -13.28
C LEU A 298 16.46 -21.94 -11.95
N LEU A 299 16.84 -21.28 -10.86
CA LEU A 299 16.84 -21.85 -9.50
C LEU A 299 15.42 -22.22 -9.07
N LEU A 300 14.42 -21.36 -9.30
CA LEU A 300 13.03 -21.67 -8.97
C LEU A 300 12.49 -22.85 -9.79
N LEU A 301 12.85 -22.96 -11.07
CA LEU A 301 12.51 -24.12 -11.92
C LEU A 301 13.19 -25.41 -11.43
N GLN A 302 14.44 -25.32 -10.96
CA GLN A 302 15.14 -26.45 -10.34
C GLN A 302 14.46 -26.89 -9.05
N ASP A 303 14.12 -25.98 -8.16
CA ASP A 303 13.45 -26.28 -6.88
C ASP A 303 12.10 -26.98 -7.08
N ASN A 304 11.47 -26.74 -8.22
CA ASN A 304 10.22 -27.38 -8.63
C ASN A 304 10.42 -28.62 -9.54
N GLY A 305 11.66 -29.10 -9.70
CA GLY A 305 11.98 -30.35 -10.42
C GLY A 305 11.80 -30.29 -11.93
N VAL A 306 11.76 -29.08 -12.52
CA VAL A 306 11.61 -28.89 -13.97
C VAL A 306 12.93 -29.14 -14.70
N ILE A 307 14.03 -28.63 -14.14
CA ILE A 307 15.41 -28.75 -14.62
C ILE A 307 16.36 -29.06 -13.46
N THR A 308 17.60 -29.41 -13.76
CA THR A 308 18.69 -29.47 -12.78
C THR A 308 19.86 -28.62 -13.30
N LEU A 309 20.39 -27.75 -12.44
CA LEU A 309 21.55 -26.92 -12.73
C LEU A 309 22.84 -27.65 -12.35
N LYS A 310 23.97 -27.25 -12.93
CA LYS A 310 25.31 -27.72 -12.55
C LYS A 310 25.63 -27.32 -11.11
N ASP A 311 26.41 -28.11 -10.41
CA ASP A 311 26.88 -27.80 -9.07
C ASP A 311 27.59 -26.44 -9.06
N GLY A 312 27.15 -25.55 -8.14
CA GLY A 312 27.75 -24.25 -7.95
C GLY A 312 27.33 -23.17 -8.96
N ALA A 313 26.27 -23.40 -9.75
CA ALA A 313 25.76 -22.41 -10.71
C ALA A 313 25.35 -21.06 -10.06
N GLY A 314 24.75 -21.09 -8.85
CA GLY A 314 24.54 -19.89 -8.01
C GLY A 314 23.66 -18.79 -8.64
N LEU A 315 23.89 -17.55 -8.19
CA LEU A 315 23.08 -16.36 -8.53
C LEU A 315 23.38 -15.75 -9.92
N GLU A 316 24.27 -16.36 -10.69
CA GLU A 316 24.63 -15.98 -12.06
C GLU A 316 24.43 -17.14 -13.04
N ALA A 317 23.60 -18.14 -12.67
CA ALA A 317 23.29 -19.28 -13.50
C ALA A 317 22.60 -18.83 -14.81
N THR A 318 23.03 -19.44 -15.91
CA THR A 318 22.45 -19.22 -17.25
C THR A 318 21.87 -20.50 -17.81
N ILE A 319 21.17 -20.45 -18.93
CA ILE A 319 20.70 -21.64 -19.64
C ILE A 319 21.83 -22.65 -19.98
N ASN A 320 23.09 -22.16 -20.06
CA ASN A 320 24.25 -23.03 -20.30
C ASN A 320 24.64 -23.88 -19.08
N ASP A 321 24.09 -23.54 -17.91
CA ASP A 321 24.33 -24.26 -16.67
C ASP A 321 23.26 -25.31 -16.36
N ILE A 322 22.32 -25.51 -17.26
CA ILE A 322 21.36 -26.63 -17.18
C ILE A 322 22.10 -27.94 -17.42
N ALA A 323 22.18 -28.78 -16.37
CA ALA A 323 22.81 -30.09 -16.42
C ALA A 323 21.83 -31.18 -16.91
N GLU A 324 20.56 -31.11 -16.45
CA GLU A 324 19.51 -32.03 -16.85
C GLU A 324 18.23 -31.25 -17.20
N ASN A 325 17.63 -31.67 -18.32
CA ASN A 325 16.37 -31.13 -18.84
C ASN A 325 15.52 -32.29 -19.37
N PRO A 326 14.85 -33.03 -18.49
CA PRO A 326 14.20 -34.30 -18.83
C PRO A 326 13.09 -34.19 -19.88
N LYS A 327 12.46 -33.01 -19.98
CA LYS A 327 11.35 -32.74 -20.92
C LYS A 327 11.78 -31.84 -22.07
N ASN A 328 13.08 -31.63 -22.29
CA ASN A 328 13.61 -30.76 -23.33
C ASN A 328 12.93 -29.39 -23.39
N ILE A 329 12.64 -28.80 -22.19
CA ILE A 329 11.99 -27.52 -22.07
C ILE A 329 12.84 -26.45 -22.73
N LYS A 330 12.20 -25.58 -23.49
CA LYS A 330 12.85 -24.42 -24.11
C LYS A 330 12.72 -23.25 -23.15
N ILE A 331 13.82 -22.72 -22.72
CA ILE A 331 13.84 -21.45 -21.94
C ILE A 331 13.87 -20.33 -22.96
N GLN A 332 12.87 -19.45 -22.88
CA GLN A 332 12.78 -18.23 -23.69
C GLN A 332 13.15 -17.04 -22.81
N GLU A 333 14.34 -16.52 -23.04
CA GLU A 333 14.88 -15.36 -22.32
C GLU A 333 14.32 -14.08 -22.95
N LEU A 334 13.69 -13.24 -22.16
CA LEU A 334 13.09 -11.97 -22.56
C LEU A 334 13.41 -10.88 -21.54
N GLU A 335 13.42 -9.64 -21.99
CA GLU A 335 13.41 -8.50 -21.07
C GLU A 335 12.27 -8.66 -20.04
N ALA A 336 12.56 -8.43 -18.76
CA ALA A 336 11.64 -8.73 -17.64
C ALA A 336 10.23 -8.14 -17.87
N ALA A 337 10.14 -6.90 -18.36
CA ALA A 337 8.89 -6.23 -18.70
C ALA A 337 8.08 -6.90 -19.85
N GLN A 338 8.70 -7.80 -20.61
CA GLN A 338 8.05 -8.47 -21.75
C GLN A 338 7.57 -9.88 -21.41
N VAL A 339 8.07 -10.49 -20.31
CA VAL A 339 7.79 -11.89 -19.98
C VAL A 339 6.29 -12.16 -19.81
N ALA A 340 5.57 -11.29 -19.07
CA ALA A 340 4.14 -11.46 -18.86
C ALA A 340 3.30 -11.38 -20.16
N ARG A 341 3.80 -10.68 -21.18
CA ARG A 341 3.08 -10.45 -22.44
C ARG A 341 2.98 -11.68 -23.33
N VAL A 342 3.88 -12.64 -23.16
CA VAL A 342 3.91 -13.88 -23.96
C VAL A 342 3.21 -15.04 -23.25
N LYS A 343 2.50 -14.83 -22.15
CA LYS A 343 1.85 -15.89 -21.37
C LYS A 343 0.92 -16.78 -22.19
N ASP A 344 0.22 -16.22 -23.16
CA ASP A 344 -0.71 -16.96 -24.03
C ASP A 344 0.00 -17.77 -25.15
N GLU A 345 1.33 -17.63 -25.27
CA GLU A 345 2.16 -18.29 -26.30
C GLU A 345 3.06 -19.40 -25.73
N VAL A 346 3.29 -19.39 -24.41
CA VAL A 346 4.21 -20.31 -23.72
C VAL A 346 3.49 -21.16 -22.69
N ALA A 347 4.10 -22.25 -22.23
CA ALA A 347 3.50 -23.10 -21.20
C ALA A 347 3.38 -22.34 -19.86
N PHE A 348 4.44 -21.67 -19.46
CA PHE A 348 4.52 -20.89 -18.23
C PHE A 348 5.37 -19.65 -18.41
N VAL A 349 5.14 -18.65 -17.57
CA VAL A 349 5.99 -17.46 -17.41
C VAL A 349 6.53 -17.40 -15.99
N VAL A 350 7.78 -16.98 -15.82
CA VAL A 350 8.41 -16.77 -14.52
C VAL A 350 8.61 -15.28 -14.35
N LEU A 351 7.96 -14.68 -13.34
CA LEU A 351 7.82 -13.23 -13.21
C LEU A 351 8.35 -12.70 -11.89
N ASN A 352 8.98 -11.53 -11.97
CA ASN A 352 9.21 -10.66 -10.82
C ASN A 352 7.86 -10.22 -10.22
N GLY A 353 7.82 -9.96 -8.91
CA GLY A 353 6.61 -9.60 -8.20
C GLY A 353 5.89 -8.38 -8.76
N ASN A 354 6.63 -7.30 -9.05
CA ASN A 354 6.07 -6.09 -9.64
C ASN A 354 5.41 -6.34 -11.02
N TYR A 355 6.06 -7.05 -11.93
CA TYR A 355 5.49 -7.38 -13.24
C TYR A 355 4.34 -8.40 -13.15
N ALA A 356 4.34 -9.25 -12.14
CA ALA A 356 3.19 -10.11 -11.86
C ALA A 356 1.97 -9.29 -11.41
N LEU A 357 2.16 -8.33 -10.50
CA LEU A 357 1.11 -7.39 -10.05
C LEU A 357 0.58 -6.55 -11.22
N GLU A 358 1.45 -5.96 -12.04
CA GLU A 358 1.05 -5.21 -13.24
C GLU A 358 0.24 -6.05 -14.24
N ALA A 359 0.56 -7.34 -14.36
CA ALA A 359 -0.18 -8.28 -15.20
C ALA A 359 -1.50 -8.77 -14.56
N GLY A 360 -1.83 -8.30 -13.35
CA GLY A 360 -3.03 -8.68 -12.61
C GLY A 360 -2.94 -10.03 -11.91
N PHE A 361 -1.73 -10.57 -11.71
CA PHE A 361 -1.52 -11.81 -10.95
C PHE A 361 -1.32 -11.53 -9.47
N SER A 362 -1.91 -12.39 -8.64
CA SER A 362 -1.64 -12.48 -7.20
C SER A 362 -0.76 -13.70 -6.94
N VAL A 363 0.39 -13.53 -6.28
CA VAL A 363 1.29 -14.66 -5.98
C VAL A 363 0.57 -15.76 -5.19
N ALA A 364 -0.29 -15.40 -4.25
CA ALA A 364 -1.00 -16.34 -3.41
C ALA A 364 -2.11 -17.13 -4.14
N LYS A 365 -2.71 -16.53 -5.18
CA LYS A 365 -3.89 -17.11 -5.87
C LYS A 365 -3.55 -17.70 -7.24
N ASP A 366 -2.64 -17.06 -7.97
CA ASP A 366 -2.43 -17.35 -9.40
C ASP A 366 -1.10 -18.03 -9.68
N SER A 367 -0.13 -18.01 -8.76
CA SER A 367 1.14 -18.70 -8.97
C SER A 367 0.98 -20.22 -8.86
N ILE A 368 1.72 -20.94 -9.70
CA ILE A 368 1.84 -22.40 -9.65
C ILE A 368 2.88 -22.81 -8.60
N ALA A 369 3.93 -22.01 -8.49
CA ALA A 369 4.98 -22.13 -7.49
C ALA A 369 5.63 -20.76 -7.30
N TYR A 370 6.13 -20.49 -6.11
CA TYR A 370 6.80 -19.25 -5.78
C TYR A 370 7.82 -19.43 -4.65
N GLU A 371 8.71 -18.48 -4.50
CA GLU A 371 9.68 -18.42 -3.41
C GLU A 371 8.96 -18.14 -2.07
N LYS A 372 9.35 -18.89 -1.04
CA LYS A 372 8.75 -18.71 0.29
C LYS A 372 9.36 -17.51 1.01
N SER A 373 8.54 -16.80 1.76
CA SER A 373 8.95 -15.61 2.53
C SER A 373 9.97 -15.89 3.65
N ASP A 374 10.06 -17.12 4.13
CA ASP A 374 11.02 -17.57 5.15
C ASP A 374 12.31 -18.17 4.55
N SER A 375 12.49 -18.10 3.22
CA SER A 375 13.63 -18.63 2.50
C SER A 375 14.86 -17.70 2.55
N GLU A 376 16.04 -18.21 2.19
CA GLU A 376 17.22 -17.37 1.95
C GLU A 376 16.98 -16.38 0.78
N ALA A 377 16.10 -16.70 -0.17
CA ALA A 377 15.72 -15.80 -1.25
C ALA A 377 15.10 -14.50 -0.72
N ALA A 378 14.23 -14.58 0.29
CA ALA A 378 13.61 -13.41 0.91
C ALA A 378 14.64 -12.41 1.48
N LYS A 379 15.77 -12.90 1.98
CA LYS A 379 16.86 -12.07 2.51
C LYS A 379 17.78 -11.55 1.40
N THR A 380 17.99 -12.36 0.37
CA THR A 380 18.88 -12.04 -0.74
C THR A 380 18.29 -11.01 -1.67
N TYR A 381 17.00 -11.15 -2.02
CA TYR A 381 16.32 -10.33 -3.02
C TYR A 381 15.47 -9.20 -2.41
N VAL A 382 15.98 -8.58 -1.35
CA VAL A 382 15.36 -7.39 -0.75
C VAL A 382 15.41 -6.22 -1.73
N ASN A 383 14.27 -5.58 -1.95
CA ASN A 383 14.15 -4.35 -2.71
C ASN A 383 14.61 -3.16 -1.87
N VAL A 384 15.41 -2.29 -2.47
CA VAL A 384 16.17 -1.24 -1.79
C VAL A 384 15.92 0.14 -2.37
N ILE A 385 16.17 1.15 -1.56
CA ILE A 385 16.44 2.50 -2.04
C ILE A 385 17.91 2.54 -2.47
N ALA A 386 18.16 2.78 -3.75
CA ALA A 386 19.52 2.94 -4.28
C ALA A 386 19.79 4.40 -4.65
N VAL A 387 20.99 4.85 -4.36
CA VAL A 387 21.46 6.23 -4.55
C VAL A 387 22.87 6.23 -5.13
N GLU A 388 23.33 7.37 -5.65
CA GLU A 388 24.74 7.55 -6.00
C GLU A 388 25.63 7.42 -4.75
N GLU A 389 26.80 6.78 -4.88
CA GLU A 389 27.78 6.58 -3.78
C GLU A 389 28.12 7.91 -3.10
N GLY A 390 27.97 7.96 -1.78
CA GLY A 390 28.20 9.13 -0.94
C GLY A 390 26.91 9.89 -0.56
N ASN A 391 25.78 9.61 -1.18
CA ASN A 391 24.49 10.22 -0.88
C ASN A 391 23.63 9.40 0.09
N GLU A 392 24.03 8.15 0.40
CA GLU A 392 23.30 7.22 1.26
C GLU A 392 23.04 7.73 2.69
N ASN A 393 23.88 8.64 3.16
CA ASN A 393 23.77 9.24 4.50
C ASN A 393 23.27 10.69 4.48
N SER A 394 22.78 11.19 3.35
CA SER A 394 22.15 12.52 3.30
C SER A 394 20.88 12.57 4.14
N GLU A 395 20.55 13.75 4.68
CA GLU A 395 19.36 13.93 5.53
C GLU A 395 18.07 13.54 4.78
N ALA A 396 18.00 13.89 3.51
CA ALA A 396 16.87 13.57 2.64
C ALA A 396 16.66 12.05 2.47
N ILE A 397 17.72 11.34 2.12
CA ILE A 397 17.67 9.88 1.90
C ILE A 397 17.41 9.12 3.20
N GLN A 398 17.99 9.56 4.31
CA GLN A 398 17.73 8.97 5.62
C GLN A 398 16.27 9.20 6.08
N ALA A 399 15.68 10.36 5.77
CA ALA A 399 14.27 10.61 6.01
C ALA A 399 13.38 9.69 5.15
N LEU A 400 13.71 9.53 3.87
CA LEU A 400 13.00 8.62 2.96
C LEU A 400 13.01 7.18 3.47
N VAL A 401 14.19 6.63 3.80
CA VAL A 401 14.33 5.26 4.31
C VAL A 401 13.61 5.09 5.65
N LYS A 402 13.73 6.06 6.56
CA LYS A 402 13.05 6.05 7.87
C LYS A 402 11.52 5.97 7.69
N VAL A 403 10.96 6.78 6.80
CA VAL A 403 9.52 6.78 6.52
C VAL A 403 9.10 5.45 5.90
N LEU A 404 9.78 4.98 4.86
CA LEU A 404 9.43 3.73 4.16
C LEU A 404 9.55 2.47 5.05
N THR A 405 10.37 2.50 6.10
CA THR A 405 10.54 1.40 7.06
C THR A 405 9.72 1.60 8.35
N SER A 406 8.90 2.63 8.44
CA SER A 406 8.04 2.87 9.59
C SER A 406 6.97 1.79 9.76
N ASP A 407 6.46 1.65 10.98
CA ASP A 407 5.39 0.69 11.27
C ASP A 407 4.12 0.99 10.45
N GLU A 408 3.81 2.27 10.23
CA GLU A 408 2.70 2.71 9.38
C GLU A 408 2.84 2.22 7.93
N MET A 409 4.02 2.38 7.34
CA MET A 409 4.28 1.90 5.98
C MET A 409 4.31 0.37 5.90
N LYS A 410 4.84 -0.33 6.90
CA LYS A 410 4.78 -1.78 7.00
C LYS A 410 3.34 -2.28 7.08
N GLN A 411 2.50 -1.62 7.86
CA GLN A 411 1.09 -1.94 7.96
C GLN A 411 0.39 -1.74 6.62
N TYR A 412 0.60 -0.59 5.96
CA TYR A 412 0.06 -0.32 4.62
C TYR A 412 0.43 -1.42 3.61
N ILE A 413 1.71 -1.80 3.56
CA ILE A 413 2.19 -2.85 2.66
C ILE A 413 1.48 -4.18 2.93
N ASN A 414 1.38 -4.58 4.21
CA ASN A 414 0.72 -5.82 4.59
C ASN A 414 -0.78 -5.84 4.21
N ASP A 415 -1.48 -4.73 4.44
CA ASP A 415 -2.91 -4.63 4.20
C ASP A 415 -3.25 -4.53 2.70
N THR A 416 -2.34 -3.92 1.91
CA THR A 416 -2.59 -3.65 0.49
C THR A 416 -2.26 -4.84 -0.39
N TYR A 417 -1.14 -5.56 -0.13
CA TYR A 417 -0.59 -6.51 -1.09
C TYR A 417 -0.79 -7.99 -0.73
N ASP A 418 -1.46 -8.33 0.37
CA ASP A 418 -1.85 -9.71 0.75
C ASP A 418 -0.71 -10.74 0.55
N GLY A 419 0.52 -10.37 0.97
CA GLY A 419 1.72 -11.21 0.87
C GLY A 419 2.42 -11.23 -0.49
N ALA A 420 1.94 -10.48 -1.48
CA ALA A 420 2.67 -10.25 -2.74
C ALA A 420 3.85 -9.31 -2.55
N VAL A 421 3.79 -8.46 -1.55
CA VAL A 421 4.86 -7.57 -1.08
C VAL A 421 4.99 -7.75 0.43
N ILE A 422 6.18 -7.98 0.92
CA ILE A 422 6.44 -8.31 2.32
C ILE A 422 7.44 -7.31 2.88
N PRO A 423 7.08 -6.51 3.90
CA PRO A 423 8.00 -5.56 4.51
C PRO A 423 9.29 -6.23 5.00
N PHE A 424 10.42 -5.57 4.80
CA PHE A 424 11.70 -6.03 5.33
C PHE A 424 11.84 -5.62 6.80
N GLU A 425 12.33 -6.54 7.66
CA GLU A 425 12.51 -6.33 9.10
C GLU A 425 13.85 -5.69 9.46
#